data_ef25c9553678a4ae90b46bc710c2470f
#
_entry.id   ef25c9553678a4ae90b46bc710c2470f
#
_cell.length_a   1.000
_cell.length_b   1.000
_cell.length_c   1.000
_cell.angle_alpha   90.00
_cell.angle_beta   90.00
_cell.angle_gamma   90.00
#
_symmetry.space_group_name_H-M   'P 1'
#
loop_
_entity.id
_entity.type
_entity.pdbx_description
1 polymer ?
#
loop_
_entity_poly.entity_id
_entity_poly.type
_entity_poly.pdbx_seq_one_letter_code
_entity_poly.pdbx_strand_id
1 'polypeptide(L)'
;MSLSPLQQKITLIIPPVSAALSLLASSMLFFIILSRRVENTKTYTRIMLGIGAYDILGSLWTVLGPLPVVKGIGNLSKGNVYTCTAQGFFLYLGSIGKLAFSCCLLLYFVLVIRYKWTEEKLLKVEARMHAYALTVPFIQNIVGLILQIFNPAPYGNRCGIFPYPANCVVNPNVLCQRGAKVSFYVTYFLVVPSFVGLHHLHLLRDPIRG
;
A
#
# COMPACT_ATOMS: atom_id res chain seq x y z
N MET A 1 25.98 1.29 -7.10
CA MET A 1 25.97 2.77 -7.20
C MET A 1 25.89 3.32 -5.79
N SER A 2 26.87 4.12 -5.37
CA SER A 2 26.85 4.82 -4.08
C SER A 2 26.14 6.15 -4.25
N LEU A 3 25.13 6.42 -3.42
CA LEU A 3 24.47 7.74 -3.40
C LEU A 3 25.45 8.81 -2.87
N SER A 4 25.39 10.03 -3.40
CA SER A 4 26.14 11.16 -2.85
C SER A 4 25.62 11.48 -1.43
N PRO A 5 26.43 12.12 -0.56
CA PRO A 5 26.01 12.47 0.81
C PRO A 5 24.75 13.35 0.83
N LEU A 6 24.58 14.22 -0.17
CA LEU A 6 23.38 15.05 -0.31
C LEU A 6 22.14 14.19 -0.65
N GLN A 7 22.26 13.25 -1.59
CA GLN A 7 21.17 12.34 -1.96
C GLN A 7 20.74 11.46 -0.76
N GLN A 8 21.67 10.99 0.05
CA GLN A 8 21.36 10.26 1.27
C GLN A 8 20.56 11.09 2.27
N LYS A 9 20.93 12.35 2.50
CA LYS A 9 20.17 13.26 3.37
C LYS A 9 18.77 13.53 2.82
N ILE A 10 18.64 13.77 1.51
CA ILE A 10 17.36 14.02 0.85
C ILE A 10 16.43 12.81 1.00
N THR A 11 16.90 11.61 0.70
CA THR A 11 16.10 10.38 0.82
C THR A 11 15.74 10.02 2.26
N LEU A 12 16.47 10.55 3.23
CA LEU A 12 16.18 10.35 4.66
C LEU A 12 15.09 11.31 5.18
N ILE A 13 15.07 12.57 4.71
CA ILE A 13 14.23 13.65 5.26
C ILE A 13 12.91 13.80 4.49
N ILE A 14 12.95 13.79 3.14
CA ILE A 14 11.76 14.10 2.33
C ILE A 14 10.61 13.12 2.57
N PRO A 15 10.79 11.78 2.56
CA PRO A 15 9.68 10.85 2.75
C PRO A 15 8.97 11.00 4.09
N PRO A 16 9.64 11.09 5.26
CA PRO A 16 8.94 11.32 6.53
C PRO A 16 8.21 12.65 6.60
N VAL A 17 8.78 13.72 6.05
CA VAL A 17 8.13 15.06 6.05
C VAL A 17 6.87 15.04 5.19
N SER A 18 6.95 14.53 3.97
CA SER A 18 5.77 14.40 3.09
C SER A 18 4.70 13.48 3.67
N ALA A 19 5.12 12.39 4.33
CA ALA A 19 4.20 11.48 5.00
C ALA A 19 3.52 12.13 6.22
N ALA A 20 4.21 12.98 6.97
CA ALA A 20 3.61 13.73 8.07
C ALA A 20 2.52 14.69 7.58
N LEU A 21 2.76 15.39 6.47
CA LEU A 21 1.74 16.24 5.84
C LEU A 21 0.55 15.42 5.32
N SER A 22 0.80 14.28 4.67
CA SER A 22 -0.25 13.35 4.22
C SER A 22 -1.05 12.83 5.40
N LEU A 23 -0.40 12.42 6.49
CA LEU A 23 -1.06 11.93 7.69
C LEU A 23 -2.00 12.97 8.29
N LEU A 24 -1.58 14.22 8.41
CA LEU A 24 -2.41 15.32 8.91
C LEU A 24 -3.63 15.57 7.99
N ALA A 25 -3.40 15.68 6.68
CA ALA A 25 -4.45 15.94 5.70
C ALA A 25 -5.48 14.79 5.66
N SER A 26 -5.02 13.55 5.61
CA SER A 26 -5.91 12.38 5.57
C SER A 26 -6.66 12.17 6.88
N SER A 27 -6.03 12.43 8.03
CA SER A 27 -6.72 12.38 9.33
C SER A 27 -7.81 13.45 9.44
N MET A 28 -7.53 14.67 8.98
CA MET A 28 -8.50 15.74 8.96
C MET A 28 -9.69 15.41 8.05
N LEU A 29 -9.43 14.94 6.83
CA LEU A 29 -10.46 14.53 5.89
C LEU A 29 -11.30 13.38 6.44
N PHE A 30 -10.65 12.37 7.00
CA PHE A 30 -11.31 11.21 7.62
C PHE A 30 -12.25 11.65 8.74
N PHE A 31 -11.79 12.55 9.63
CA PHE A 31 -12.60 13.09 10.72
C PHE A 31 -13.79 13.92 10.22
N ILE A 32 -13.59 14.79 9.20
CA ILE A 32 -14.65 15.59 8.61
C ILE A 32 -15.75 14.69 8.03
N ILE A 33 -15.37 13.64 7.29
CA ILE A 33 -16.32 12.69 6.69
C ILE A 33 -17.10 11.97 7.80
N LEU A 34 -16.43 11.46 8.85
CA LEU A 34 -17.10 10.76 9.95
C LEU A 34 -18.07 11.66 10.71
N SER A 35 -17.77 12.96 10.83
CA SER A 35 -18.63 13.93 11.53
C SER A 35 -19.90 14.25 10.75
N ARG A 36 -19.92 14.04 9.43
CA ARG A 36 -21.08 14.33 8.55
C ARG A 36 -21.95 13.08 8.35
N ARG A 37 -22.81 12.77 9.33
CA ARG A 37 -23.65 11.54 9.33
C ARG A 37 -24.49 11.34 8.07
N VAL A 38 -25.00 12.39 7.45
CA VAL A 38 -25.91 12.31 6.28
C VAL A 38 -25.16 11.88 5.01
N GLU A 39 -23.89 12.27 4.86
CA GLU A 39 -23.10 11.93 3.67
C GLU A 39 -22.53 10.49 3.73
N ASN A 40 -22.46 9.88 4.91
CA ASN A 40 -21.96 8.51 5.09
C ASN A 40 -22.85 7.41 4.49
N THR A 41 -24.05 7.76 4.02
CA THR A 41 -24.98 6.83 3.35
C THR A 41 -24.58 6.55 1.90
N LYS A 42 -23.76 7.39 1.28
CA LYS A 42 -23.36 7.24 -0.13
C LYS A 42 -22.16 6.32 -0.29
N THR A 43 -22.22 5.43 -1.29
CA THR A 43 -21.14 4.48 -1.64
C THR A 43 -19.79 5.18 -1.84
N TYR A 44 -19.77 6.31 -2.55
CA TYR A 44 -18.58 7.12 -2.78
C TYR A 44 -17.89 7.54 -1.46
N THR A 45 -18.65 7.97 -0.46
CA THR A 45 -18.12 8.43 0.83
C THR A 45 -17.45 7.28 1.60
N ARG A 46 -18.04 6.08 1.58
CA ARG A 46 -17.48 4.90 2.23
C ARG A 46 -16.17 4.42 1.54
N ILE A 47 -16.10 4.53 0.21
CA ILE A 47 -14.84 4.27 -0.52
C ILE A 47 -13.77 5.29 -0.13
N MET A 48 -14.10 6.57 -0.04
CA MET A 48 -13.18 7.64 0.40
C MET A 48 -12.67 7.42 1.83
N LEU A 49 -13.52 6.94 2.74
CA LEU A 49 -13.09 6.53 4.09
C LEU A 49 -12.07 5.39 4.03
N GLY A 50 -12.27 4.40 3.16
CA GLY A 50 -11.30 3.33 2.94
C GLY A 50 -9.94 3.84 2.46
N ILE A 51 -9.94 4.76 1.49
CA ILE A 51 -8.70 5.42 1.01
C ILE A 51 -8.01 6.13 2.17
N GLY A 52 -8.74 6.94 2.95
CA GLY A 52 -8.21 7.69 4.08
C GLY A 52 -7.63 6.81 5.17
N ALA A 53 -8.31 5.71 5.52
CA ALA A 53 -7.83 4.76 6.52
C ALA A 53 -6.49 4.12 6.12
N TYR A 54 -6.36 3.68 4.88
CA TYR A 54 -5.11 3.10 4.37
C TYR A 54 -4.00 4.15 4.20
N ASP A 55 -4.35 5.39 3.83
CA ASP A 55 -3.38 6.47 3.76
C ASP A 55 -2.83 6.84 5.14
N ILE A 56 -3.68 6.93 6.15
CA ILE A 56 -3.28 7.12 7.55
C ILE A 56 -2.34 6.00 7.99
N LEU A 57 -2.70 4.74 7.72
CA LEU A 57 -1.88 3.58 8.08
C LEU A 57 -0.49 3.65 7.43
N GLY A 58 -0.41 3.83 6.12
CA GLY A 58 0.86 3.89 5.38
C GLY A 58 1.72 5.09 5.77
N SER A 59 1.10 6.26 5.94
CA SER A 59 1.77 7.50 6.32
C SER A 59 2.36 7.41 7.73
N LEU A 60 1.63 6.83 8.69
CA LEU A 60 2.12 6.63 10.07
C LEU A 60 3.44 5.86 10.08
N TRP A 61 3.52 4.76 9.36
CA TRP A 61 4.74 3.94 9.28
C TRP A 61 5.86 4.59 8.46
N THR A 62 5.51 5.45 7.49
CA THR A 62 6.49 6.23 6.73
C THR A 62 7.10 7.34 7.57
N VAL A 63 6.33 8.00 8.44
CA VAL A 63 6.81 9.04 9.37
C VAL A 63 7.87 8.50 10.32
N LEU A 64 7.77 7.24 10.74
CA LEU A 64 8.80 6.60 11.59
C LEU A 64 10.17 6.54 10.91
N GLY A 65 10.24 6.66 9.58
CA GLY A 65 11.48 6.72 8.80
C GLY A 65 12.44 5.58 9.09
N PRO A 66 13.71 5.88 9.43
CA PRO A 66 14.74 4.87 9.69
C PRO A 66 14.68 4.23 11.08
N LEU A 67 13.86 4.73 12.00
CA LEU A 67 13.86 4.25 13.39
C LEU A 67 13.62 2.73 13.54
N PRO A 68 12.68 2.09 12.81
CA PRO A 68 12.46 0.65 12.90
C PRO A 68 13.51 -0.20 12.18
N VAL A 69 14.40 0.42 11.38
CA VAL A 69 15.45 -0.28 10.64
C VAL A 69 16.44 -0.92 11.60
N VAL A 70 16.99 -2.06 11.23
CA VAL A 70 17.96 -2.83 12.01
C VAL A 70 19.17 -1.98 12.38
N LYS A 71 19.53 -1.97 13.66
CA LYS A 71 20.63 -1.19 14.22
C LYS A 71 21.94 -1.50 13.45
N GLY A 72 22.67 -0.45 13.09
CA GLY A 72 23.95 -0.55 12.39
C GLY A 72 23.88 -0.48 10.85
N ILE A 73 22.68 -0.47 10.24
CA ILE A 73 22.53 -0.32 8.78
C ILE A 73 22.48 1.16 8.38
N GLY A 74 21.89 2.02 9.21
CA GLY A 74 21.80 3.47 8.97
C GLY A 74 22.08 4.27 10.25
N ASN A 75 22.40 5.58 10.09
CA ASN A 75 22.82 6.44 11.20
C ASN A 75 21.75 6.61 12.30
N LEU A 76 20.46 6.51 11.96
CA LEU A 76 19.32 6.68 12.87
C LEU A 76 18.59 5.37 13.18
N SER A 77 19.11 4.24 12.71
CA SER A 77 18.48 2.92 12.89
C SER A 77 18.63 2.44 14.33
N LYS A 78 17.53 2.15 14.99
CA LYS A 78 17.47 1.66 16.39
C LYS A 78 16.67 0.37 16.54
N GLY A 79 16.05 -0.10 15.44
CA GLY A 79 15.20 -1.28 15.42
C GLY A 79 15.95 -2.61 15.31
N ASN A 80 15.17 -3.65 15.05
CA ASN A 80 15.62 -5.01 14.81
C ASN A 80 14.89 -5.60 13.58
N VAL A 81 15.12 -6.87 13.28
CA VAL A 81 14.51 -7.56 12.14
C VAL A 81 12.99 -7.55 12.22
N TYR A 82 12.40 -7.71 13.40
CA TYR A 82 10.95 -7.73 13.60
C TYR A 82 10.32 -6.36 13.40
N THR A 83 10.91 -5.30 13.95
CA THR A 83 10.43 -3.92 13.78
C THR A 83 10.54 -3.46 12.33
N CYS A 84 11.59 -3.89 11.63
CA CYS A 84 11.76 -3.64 10.21
C CYS A 84 10.71 -4.39 9.38
N THR A 85 10.47 -5.66 9.66
CA THR A 85 9.43 -6.45 9.00
C THR A 85 8.05 -5.84 9.22
N ALA A 86 7.74 -5.40 10.44
CA ALA A 86 6.47 -4.73 10.76
C ALA A 86 6.31 -3.41 9.99
N GLN A 87 7.36 -2.58 9.94
CA GLN A 87 7.35 -1.35 9.14
C GLN A 87 7.05 -1.65 7.67
N GLY A 88 7.79 -2.58 7.06
CA GLY A 88 7.58 -2.97 5.67
C GLY A 88 6.16 -3.48 5.41
N PHE A 89 5.66 -4.35 6.28
CA PHE A 89 4.31 -4.90 6.18
C PHE A 89 3.23 -3.80 6.18
N PHE A 90 3.19 -2.95 7.19
CA PHE A 90 2.15 -1.93 7.32
C PHE A 90 2.28 -0.81 6.28
N LEU A 91 3.50 -0.44 5.91
CA LEU A 91 3.74 0.53 4.84
C LEU A 91 3.17 0.04 3.50
N TYR A 92 3.43 -1.22 3.14
CA TYR A 92 2.92 -1.79 1.89
C TYR A 92 1.43 -2.13 1.98
N LEU A 93 0.93 -2.57 3.13
CA LEU A 93 -0.50 -2.75 3.35
C LEU A 93 -1.25 -1.43 3.13
N GLY A 94 -0.76 -0.32 3.69
CA GLY A 94 -1.31 1.02 3.47
C GLY A 94 -1.27 1.44 2.00
N SER A 95 -0.13 1.25 1.34
CA SER A 95 0.07 1.67 -0.05
C SER A 95 -0.80 0.87 -1.04
N ILE A 96 -0.82 -0.45 -0.92
CA ILE A 96 -1.59 -1.34 -1.81
C ILE A 96 -3.10 -1.19 -1.53
N GLY A 97 -3.50 -1.08 -0.25
CA GLY A 97 -4.89 -0.87 0.12
C GLY A 97 -5.45 0.45 -0.39
N LYS A 98 -4.68 1.53 -0.27
CA LYS A 98 -5.03 2.83 -0.86
C LYS A 98 -5.21 2.72 -2.38
N LEU A 99 -4.31 2.03 -3.08
CA LEU A 99 -4.42 1.80 -4.51
C LEU A 99 -5.68 0.98 -4.86
N ALA A 100 -5.97 -0.08 -4.13
CA ALA A 100 -7.15 -0.93 -4.35
C ALA A 100 -8.46 -0.14 -4.18
N PHE A 101 -8.58 0.67 -3.11
CA PHE A 101 -9.73 1.55 -2.94
C PHE A 101 -9.81 2.66 -3.99
N SER A 102 -8.67 3.19 -4.47
CA SER A 102 -8.65 4.15 -5.58
C SER A 102 -9.16 3.52 -6.88
N CYS A 103 -8.84 2.26 -7.16
CA CYS A 103 -9.41 1.51 -8.28
C CYS A 103 -10.94 1.33 -8.11
N CYS A 104 -11.42 1.05 -6.90
CA CYS A 104 -12.85 1.00 -6.61
C CYS A 104 -13.54 2.36 -6.84
N LEU A 105 -12.89 3.46 -6.49
CA LEU A 105 -13.40 4.81 -6.73
C LEU A 105 -13.49 5.12 -8.23
N LEU A 106 -12.47 4.76 -9.00
CA LEU A 106 -12.51 4.89 -10.47
C LEU A 106 -13.65 4.07 -11.07
N LEU A 107 -13.85 2.83 -10.61
CA LEU A 107 -14.96 1.98 -11.01
C LEU A 107 -16.30 2.64 -10.68
N TYR A 108 -16.47 3.17 -9.47
CA TYR A 108 -17.66 3.93 -9.07
C TYR A 108 -17.98 5.05 -10.07
N PHE A 109 -16.98 5.87 -10.44
CA PHE A 109 -17.20 6.94 -11.42
C PHE A 109 -17.58 6.43 -12.80
N VAL A 110 -16.98 5.34 -13.28
CA VAL A 110 -17.36 4.71 -14.55
C VAL A 110 -18.80 4.24 -14.52
N LEU A 111 -19.23 3.58 -13.44
CA LEU A 111 -20.62 3.10 -13.29
C LEU A 111 -21.63 4.24 -13.24
N VAL A 112 -21.33 5.31 -12.52
CA VAL A 112 -22.22 6.47 -12.40
C VAL A 112 -22.26 7.30 -13.70
N ILE A 113 -21.09 7.67 -14.22
CA ILE A 113 -21.02 8.62 -15.35
C ILE A 113 -21.36 7.93 -16.67
N ARG A 114 -20.74 6.77 -16.94
CA ARG A 114 -20.89 6.08 -18.24
C ARG A 114 -22.16 5.24 -18.32
N TYR A 115 -22.48 4.52 -17.23
CA TYR A 115 -23.60 3.58 -17.19
C TYR A 115 -24.84 4.12 -16.48
N LYS A 116 -24.77 5.35 -15.92
CA LYS A 116 -25.90 6.03 -15.24
C LYS A 116 -26.54 5.18 -14.12
N TRP A 117 -25.72 4.42 -13.39
CA TRP A 117 -26.22 3.62 -12.29
C TRP A 117 -26.72 4.49 -11.15
N THR A 118 -27.84 4.07 -10.55
CA THR A 118 -28.39 4.66 -9.34
C THR A 118 -27.68 4.13 -8.10
N GLU A 119 -27.80 4.82 -6.97
CA GLU A 119 -27.18 4.40 -5.69
C GLU A 119 -27.65 3.00 -5.27
N GLU A 120 -28.93 2.62 -5.52
CA GLU A 120 -29.44 1.27 -5.25
C GLU A 120 -28.68 0.16 -5.99
N LYS A 121 -28.33 0.40 -7.27
CA LYS A 121 -27.53 -0.56 -8.05
C LYS A 121 -26.09 -0.63 -7.53
N LEU A 122 -25.53 0.52 -7.12
CA LEU A 122 -24.19 0.61 -6.57
C LEU A 122 -24.08 -0.12 -5.24
N LEU A 123 -25.05 -0.04 -4.35
CA LEU A 123 -25.09 -0.76 -3.08
C LEU A 123 -24.97 -2.28 -3.25
N LYS A 124 -25.50 -2.85 -4.35
CA LYS A 124 -25.39 -4.30 -4.63
C LYS A 124 -23.98 -4.77 -4.94
N VAL A 125 -23.14 -3.89 -5.48
CA VAL A 125 -21.74 -4.20 -5.85
C VAL A 125 -20.73 -3.69 -4.82
N GLU A 126 -21.14 -2.77 -3.97
CA GLU A 126 -20.30 -2.11 -2.98
C GLU A 126 -19.62 -3.11 -2.03
N ALA A 127 -20.36 -4.09 -1.50
CA ALA A 127 -19.81 -5.11 -0.63
C ALA A 127 -18.66 -5.88 -1.30
N ARG A 128 -18.78 -6.17 -2.61
CA ARG A 128 -17.72 -6.83 -3.39
C ARG A 128 -16.52 -5.93 -3.60
N MET A 129 -16.75 -4.63 -3.84
CA MET A 129 -15.66 -3.64 -3.98
C MET A 129 -14.86 -3.52 -2.68
N HIS A 130 -15.54 -3.44 -1.52
CA HIS A 130 -14.89 -3.40 -0.22
C HIS A 130 -14.18 -4.71 0.10
N ALA A 131 -14.82 -5.86 -0.15
CA ALA A 131 -14.19 -7.16 0.04
C ALA A 131 -12.88 -7.28 -0.77
N TYR A 132 -12.89 -6.90 -2.05
CA TYR A 132 -11.69 -6.85 -2.88
C TYR A 132 -10.61 -5.94 -2.29
N ALA A 133 -10.98 -4.68 -1.96
CA ALA A 133 -10.04 -3.68 -1.48
C ALA A 133 -9.45 -3.99 -0.10
N LEU A 134 -10.10 -4.84 0.70
CA LEU A 134 -9.60 -5.31 1.99
C LEU A 134 -8.78 -6.60 1.85
N THR A 135 -9.32 -7.61 1.14
CA THR A 135 -8.72 -8.95 1.12
C THR A 135 -7.45 -9.01 0.28
N VAL A 136 -7.43 -8.37 -0.90
CA VAL A 136 -6.28 -8.45 -1.81
C VAL A 136 -5.02 -7.86 -1.19
N PRO A 137 -5.01 -6.62 -0.65
CA PRO A 137 -3.83 -6.08 0.01
C PRO A 137 -3.37 -6.91 1.19
N PHE A 138 -4.31 -7.44 1.99
CA PHE A 138 -4.01 -8.25 3.14
C PHE A 138 -3.32 -9.57 2.75
N ILE A 139 -3.89 -10.31 1.80
CA ILE A 139 -3.31 -11.58 1.31
C ILE A 139 -1.92 -11.33 0.71
N GLN A 140 -1.75 -10.28 -0.10
CA GLN A 140 -0.46 -9.94 -0.68
C GLN A 140 0.60 -9.70 0.40
N ASN A 141 0.26 -8.96 1.45
CA ASN A 141 1.20 -8.68 2.53
C ASN A 141 1.52 -9.91 3.39
N ILE A 142 0.54 -10.82 3.62
CA ILE A 142 0.79 -12.11 4.28
C ILE A 142 1.77 -12.97 3.47
N VAL A 143 1.57 -13.06 2.15
CA VAL A 143 2.53 -13.76 1.27
C VAL A 143 3.91 -13.10 1.35
N GLY A 144 3.97 -11.77 1.41
CA GLY A 144 5.22 -11.04 1.61
C GLY A 144 5.92 -11.38 2.93
N LEU A 145 5.17 -11.60 4.01
CA LEU A 145 5.72 -12.08 5.29
C LEU A 145 6.30 -13.49 5.17
N ILE A 146 5.57 -14.41 4.54
CA ILE A 146 6.01 -15.80 4.33
C ILE A 146 7.29 -15.84 3.50
N LEU A 147 7.39 -15.01 2.46
CA LEU A 147 8.57 -14.88 1.60
C LEU A 147 9.70 -14.06 2.24
N GLN A 148 9.49 -13.51 3.43
CA GLN A 148 10.45 -12.68 4.18
C GLN A 148 11.04 -11.52 3.36
N ILE A 149 10.20 -10.86 2.53
CA ILE A 149 10.66 -9.80 1.62
C ILE A 149 10.76 -8.42 2.26
N PHE A 150 10.18 -8.23 3.45
CA PHE A 150 10.22 -6.95 4.16
C PHE A 150 11.55 -6.82 4.92
N ASN A 151 12.50 -6.16 4.29
CA ASN A 151 13.88 -6.02 4.76
C ASN A 151 14.36 -4.56 4.66
N PRO A 152 15.48 -4.23 5.29
CA PRO A 152 16.07 -2.90 5.19
C PRO A 152 16.40 -2.52 3.75
N ALA A 153 16.07 -1.29 3.37
CA ALA A 153 16.55 -0.72 2.11
C ALA A 153 18.09 -0.64 2.11
N PRO A 154 18.75 -0.69 0.94
CA PRO A 154 20.22 -0.68 0.82
C PRO A 154 20.90 0.48 1.55
N TYR A 155 20.19 1.60 1.72
CA TYR A 155 20.72 2.82 2.37
C TYR A 155 20.22 3.00 3.82
N GLY A 156 19.49 2.04 4.38
CA GLY A 156 19.06 2.05 5.78
C GLY A 156 18.05 3.18 6.13
N ASN A 157 17.37 3.76 5.13
CA ASN A 157 16.44 4.87 5.35
C ASN A 157 15.01 4.42 5.68
N ARG A 158 14.66 3.18 5.39
CA ARG A 158 13.36 2.54 5.71
C ARG A 158 13.43 1.03 5.47
N CYS A 159 12.39 0.32 5.91
CA CYS A 159 12.16 -1.07 5.56
C CYS A 159 11.13 -1.19 4.42
N GLY A 160 11.30 -2.17 3.56
CA GLY A 160 10.44 -2.36 2.40
C GLY A 160 10.69 -3.70 1.70
N ILE A 161 10.24 -3.81 0.46
CA ILE A 161 10.40 -5.02 -0.36
C ILE A 161 11.82 -5.03 -0.94
N PHE A 162 12.73 -5.67 -0.23
CA PHE A 162 14.14 -5.81 -0.62
C PHE A 162 14.65 -7.19 -0.27
N PRO A 163 15.64 -7.72 -1.03
CA PRO A 163 16.41 -8.87 -0.60
C PRO A 163 17.38 -8.47 0.52
N TYR A 164 17.80 -9.44 1.35
CA TYR A 164 18.79 -9.20 2.38
C TYR A 164 19.85 -10.31 2.39
N PRO A 165 21.14 -9.97 2.33
CA PRO A 165 21.72 -8.63 2.04
C PRO A 165 21.29 -8.05 0.69
N ALA A 166 21.28 -6.71 0.56
CA ALA A 166 20.67 -6.01 -0.58
C ALA A 166 21.22 -6.40 -1.98
N ASN A 167 22.44 -6.94 -2.05
CA ASN A 167 23.10 -7.33 -3.29
C ASN A 167 23.03 -8.85 -3.59
N CYS A 168 22.38 -9.64 -2.74
CA CYS A 168 22.41 -11.10 -2.86
C CYS A 168 21.72 -11.66 -4.11
N VAL A 169 20.75 -10.93 -4.69
CA VAL A 169 20.07 -11.37 -5.94
C VAL A 169 20.93 -11.10 -7.18
N VAL A 170 21.82 -10.10 -7.10
CA VAL A 170 22.65 -9.67 -8.23
C VAL A 170 24.03 -10.33 -8.20
N ASN A 171 24.57 -10.61 -7.02
CA ASN A 171 25.89 -11.19 -6.84
C ASN A 171 25.77 -12.67 -6.44
N PRO A 172 26.16 -13.62 -7.33
CA PRO A 172 26.05 -15.05 -7.06
C PRO A 172 26.92 -15.55 -5.89
N ASN A 173 27.93 -14.77 -5.49
CA ASN A 173 28.80 -15.09 -4.36
C ASN A 173 28.21 -14.70 -3.00
N VAL A 174 27.06 -14.03 -2.96
CA VAL A 174 26.40 -13.58 -1.74
C VAL A 174 25.09 -14.34 -1.56
N LEU A 175 25.02 -15.20 -0.55
CA LEU A 175 23.82 -15.95 -0.24
C LEU A 175 22.72 -15.03 0.33
N CYS A 176 21.52 -15.09 -0.25
CA CYS A 176 20.36 -14.39 0.31
C CYS A 176 19.91 -15.06 1.60
N GLN A 177 19.97 -14.33 2.70
CA GLN A 177 19.44 -14.77 4.00
C GLN A 177 17.92 -14.61 4.06
N ARG A 178 17.39 -13.56 3.42
CA ARG A 178 15.94 -13.23 3.37
C ARG A 178 15.58 -12.62 2.04
N GLY A 179 14.31 -12.79 1.62
CA GLY A 179 13.75 -12.10 0.46
C GLY A 179 14.35 -12.53 -0.89
N ALA A 180 14.87 -13.75 -1.02
CA ALA A 180 15.42 -14.26 -2.28
C ALA A 180 14.39 -14.25 -3.44
N LYS A 181 13.08 -14.30 -3.13
CA LYS A 181 11.99 -14.33 -4.11
C LYS A 181 11.34 -12.97 -4.37
N VAL A 182 12.02 -11.86 -4.11
CA VAL A 182 11.50 -10.50 -4.31
C VAL A 182 11.00 -10.28 -5.74
N SER A 183 11.74 -10.70 -6.75
CA SER A 183 11.34 -10.55 -8.16
C SER A 183 10.05 -11.30 -8.47
N PHE A 184 9.90 -12.52 -7.95
CA PHE A 184 8.66 -13.30 -8.08
C PHE A 184 7.48 -12.56 -7.43
N TYR A 185 7.65 -12.05 -6.20
CA TYR A 185 6.61 -11.30 -5.51
C TYR A 185 6.18 -10.06 -6.30
N VAL A 186 7.14 -9.24 -6.74
CA VAL A 186 6.84 -8.02 -7.51
C VAL A 186 6.05 -8.34 -8.77
N THR A 187 6.46 -9.34 -9.54
CA THR A 187 5.80 -9.70 -10.79
C THR A 187 4.40 -10.27 -10.57
N TYR A 188 4.26 -11.24 -9.68
CA TYR A 188 3.01 -11.99 -9.53
C TYR A 188 2.01 -11.37 -8.56
N PHE A 189 2.47 -10.67 -7.53
CA PHE A 189 1.61 -10.14 -6.47
C PHE A 189 1.33 -8.64 -6.54
N LEU A 190 2.17 -7.86 -7.19
CA LEU A 190 1.89 -6.43 -7.40
C LEU A 190 1.25 -6.16 -8.77
N VAL A 191 1.68 -6.88 -9.81
CA VAL A 191 1.23 -6.65 -11.18
C VAL A 191 -0.06 -7.41 -11.50
N VAL A 192 -0.10 -8.72 -11.24
CA VAL A 192 -1.23 -9.59 -11.63
C VAL A 192 -2.58 -9.15 -11.04
N PRO A 193 -2.73 -8.81 -9.74
CA PRO A 193 -4.02 -8.40 -9.20
C PRO A 193 -4.54 -7.08 -9.76
N SER A 194 -3.65 -6.20 -10.22
CA SER A 194 -4.06 -4.97 -10.91
C SER A 194 -4.78 -5.28 -12.23
N PHE A 195 -4.35 -6.33 -12.94
CA PHE A 195 -5.03 -6.81 -14.15
C PHE A 195 -6.30 -7.62 -13.85
N VAL A 196 -6.31 -8.42 -12.77
CA VAL A 196 -7.50 -9.19 -12.36
C VAL A 196 -8.62 -8.26 -11.91
N GLY A 197 -8.32 -7.16 -11.21
CA GLY A 197 -9.30 -6.11 -10.89
C GLY A 197 -9.97 -5.55 -12.15
N LEU A 198 -9.20 -5.31 -13.21
CA LEU A 198 -9.72 -4.87 -14.51
C LEU A 198 -10.54 -5.96 -15.22
N HIS A 199 -10.19 -7.24 -15.09
CA HIS A 199 -10.94 -8.34 -15.68
C HIS A 199 -12.27 -8.60 -14.98
N HIS A 200 -12.36 -8.46 -13.65
CA HIS A 200 -13.62 -8.48 -12.92
C HIS A 200 -14.56 -7.33 -13.32
N LEU A 201 -14.02 -6.20 -13.77
CA LEU A 201 -14.78 -5.11 -14.40
C LEU A 201 -15.48 -5.56 -15.70
N HIS A 202 -14.86 -6.45 -16.47
CA HIS A 202 -15.48 -7.02 -17.67
C HIS A 202 -16.65 -7.96 -17.35
N LEU A 203 -16.57 -8.73 -16.25
CA LEU A 203 -17.62 -9.65 -15.81
C LEU A 203 -18.83 -8.92 -15.19
N LEU A 204 -18.67 -7.67 -14.74
CA LEU A 204 -19.79 -6.80 -14.36
C LEU A 204 -20.55 -6.25 -15.57
N ARG A 205 -20.06 -6.48 -16.78
CA ARG A 205 -20.69 -6.04 -18.04
C ARG A 205 -21.88 -6.92 -18.45
N ASP A 206 -21.90 -8.20 -18.02
CA ASP A 206 -22.90 -9.16 -18.47
C ASP A 206 -24.30 -9.01 -17.81
N PRO A 207 -24.48 -8.54 -16.56
CA PRO A 207 -25.82 -8.28 -16.03
C PRO A 207 -26.50 -7.01 -16.55
N ILE A 208 -25.85 -6.29 -17.50
CA ILE A 208 -26.39 -5.03 -18.06
C ILE A 208 -27.26 -5.26 -19.32
N ARG A 209 -27.32 -6.49 -19.82
CA ARG A 209 -28.09 -6.86 -21.03
C ARG A 209 -29.42 -7.56 -20.75
N GLY A 210 -29.87 -7.61 -19.49
CA GLY A 210 -31.17 -8.10 -19.09
C GLY A 210 -32.08 -7.00 -18.61
#